data_e76e822b5896a4d128a538f3056fc8a6
#
_entry.id   e76e822b5896a4d128a538f3056fc8a6
#
_cell.length_a   1.000
_cell.length_b   1.000
_cell.length_c   1.000
_cell.angle_alpha   90.00
_cell.angle_beta   90.00
_cell.angle_gamma   90.00
#
_symmetry.space_group_name_H-M   'P 1'
#
loop_
_entity.id
_entity.type
_entity.pdbx_description
1 polymer ?
#
loop_
_entity_poly.entity_id
_entity_poly.type
_entity_poly.pdbx_seq_one_letter_code
_entity_poly.pdbx_strand_id
1 'polypeptide(L)'
;MTTINCDMGEAFGLYRMGDDETLMPLISVANVACGFHASDFNHMRKTVRLAKQHHVKVGAHPSLPDLQGFGRREMKMSRDELANCIIYQVGALKGFLEAEDVALNHIKPHGSLYGMAARSDAVAHAICDAADVFKTPLMGMIGTQHEIVYRARGHAFIAEYYADLDYDDDGSLIITREHKAVDPAEVASRCLRAIAEGKTRSIHSRDVPVRADSICVHSDTPNAVEVARAVRDALTSRRQ
;
A
#
# COMPACT_ATOMS: atom_id res chain seq x y z
N MET A 1 7.98 2.65 -15.54
CA MET A 1 7.95 1.17 -15.41
C MET A 1 7.10 0.84 -14.21
N THR A 2 6.05 0.02 -14.38
CA THR A 2 5.15 -0.40 -13.29
C THR A 2 5.89 -1.26 -12.28
N THR A 3 5.74 -0.99 -11.00
CA THR A 3 6.29 -1.75 -9.88
C THR A 3 5.24 -2.67 -9.26
N ILE A 4 5.67 -3.65 -8.45
CA ILE A 4 4.79 -4.43 -7.59
C ILE A 4 5.06 -3.98 -6.16
N ASN A 5 4.02 -3.60 -5.43
CA ASN A 5 4.10 -3.31 -4.01
C ASN A 5 3.29 -4.32 -3.20
N CYS A 6 3.69 -4.53 -1.95
CA CYS A 6 3.01 -5.39 -1.01
C CYS A 6 3.11 -4.80 0.40
N ASP A 7 2.04 -4.96 1.17
CA ASP A 7 2.02 -4.58 2.58
C ASP A 7 2.75 -5.65 3.38
N MET A 8 3.76 -5.25 4.16
CA MET A 8 4.76 -6.12 4.75
C MET A 8 5.02 -5.78 6.21
N GLY A 9 5.56 -6.74 6.96
CA GLY A 9 5.87 -6.55 8.36
C GLY A 9 4.63 -6.47 9.26
N GLU A 10 3.53 -7.07 8.84
CA GLU A 10 2.24 -7.00 9.53
C GLU A 10 2.06 -8.06 10.63
N ALA A 11 3.12 -8.75 11.04
CA ALA A 11 3.16 -9.57 12.24
C ALA A 11 3.21 -8.72 13.51
N PHE A 12 2.99 -9.32 14.69
CA PHE A 12 3.10 -8.66 15.99
C PHE A 12 3.52 -9.64 17.08
N GLY A 13 4.64 -9.38 17.77
CA GLY A 13 5.15 -10.25 18.81
C GLY A 13 5.39 -11.67 18.32
N LEU A 14 4.63 -12.62 18.86
CA LEU A 14 4.67 -14.03 18.45
C LEU A 14 3.65 -14.36 17.33
N TYR A 15 2.74 -13.45 17.03
CA TYR A 15 1.71 -13.65 16.00
C TYR A 15 2.28 -13.34 14.62
N ARG A 16 2.02 -14.22 13.67
CA ARG A 16 2.43 -14.04 12.28
C ARG A 16 1.23 -13.74 11.40
N MET A 17 1.41 -12.82 10.47
CA MET A 17 0.48 -12.53 9.40
C MET A 17 1.26 -12.35 8.11
N GLY A 18 0.79 -12.97 7.03
CA GLY A 18 1.51 -12.99 5.75
C GLY A 18 2.78 -13.86 5.79
N ASP A 19 3.44 -13.94 4.65
CA ASP A 19 4.72 -14.62 4.46
C ASP A 19 5.74 -13.67 3.83
N ASP A 20 6.26 -12.77 4.65
CA ASP A 20 7.21 -11.74 4.23
C ASP A 20 8.44 -12.34 3.53
N GLU A 21 8.94 -13.48 4.03
CA GLU A 21 10.17 -14.10 3.52
C GLU A 21 9.98 -14.63 2.09
N THR A 22 8.83 -15.21 1.79
CA THR A 22 8.52 -15.73 0.45
C THR A 22 8.05 -14.62 -0.51
N LEU A 23 7.36 -13.59 -0.01
CA LEU A 23 6.84 -12.50 -0.83
C LEU A 23 7.91 -11.47 -1.21
N MET A 24 8.84 -11.15 -0.30
CA MET A 24 9.84 -10.11 -0.54
C MET A 24 10.62 -10.25 -1.86
N PRO A 25 11.10 -11.44 -2.26
CA PRO A 25 11.79 -11.62 -3.55
C PRO A 25 10.89 -11.43 -4.78
N LEU A 26 9.58 -11.37 -4.62
CA LEU A 26 8.61 -11.26 -5.72
C LEU A 26 8.17 -9.82 -6.01
N ILE A 27 8.48 -8.87 -5.12
CA ILE A 27 8.02 -7.49 -5.18
C ILE A 27 9.16 -6.51 -5.46
N SER A 28 8.80 -5.27 -5.77
CA SER A 28 9.76 -4.17 -6.00
C SER A 28 9.74 -3.14 -4.88
N VAL A 29 8.63 -3.09 -4.14
CA VAL A 29 8.33 -2.06 -3.15
C VAL A 29 7.61 -2.72 -1.97
N ALA A 30 8.11 -2.52 -0.75
CA ALA A 30 7.48 -2.97 0.50
C ALA A 30 6.86 -1.78 1.22
N ASN A 31 5.58 -1.86 1.55
CA ASN A 31 4.91 -0.90 2.44
C ASN A 31 5.00 -1.45 3.86
N VAL A 32 5.92 -0.93 4.66
CA VAL A 32 6.24 -1.51 5.97
C VAL A 32 5.32 -0.95 7.04
N ALA A 33 4.59 -1.83 7.73
CA ALA A 33 3.70 -1.50 8.83
C ALA A 33 4.46 -0.78 9.97
N CYS A 34 3.82 0.26 10.53
CA CYS A 34 4.49 1.21 11.44
C CYS A 34 4.04 1.10 12.90
N GLY A 35 3.50 -0.05 13.32
CA GLY A 35 3.26 -0.39 14.72
C GLY A 35 1.84 -0.07 15.24
N PHE A 36 0.97 0.62 14.50
CA PHE A 36 -0.35 1.00 15.00
C PHE A 36 -1.48 0.05 14.56
N HIS A 37 -1.43 -0.52 13.37
CA HIS A 37 -2.36 -1.56 12.95
C HIS A 37 -1.76 -2.96 13.07
N ALA A 38 -0.45 -3.05 12.90
CA ALA A 38 0.36 -4.25 12.96
C ALA A 38 1.82 -3.85 13.15
N SER A 39 2.72 -4.80 13.26
CA SER A 39 4.14 -4.62 13.52
C SER A 39 4.46 -4.23 14.97
N ASP A 40 5.69 -4.45 15.33
CA ASP A 40 6.38 -3.92 16.50
C ASP A 40 7.82 -3.56 16.09
N PHE A 41 8.58 -3.00 17.03
CA PHE A 41 9.95 -2.54 16.75
C PHE A 41 10.90 -3.66 16.24
N ASN A 42 10.70 -4.92 16.63
CA ASN A 42 11.51 -6.04 16.16
C ASN A 42 11.09 -6.48 14.74
N HIS A 43 9.80 -6.59 14.50
CA HIS A 43 9.26 -6.91 13.17
C HIS A 43 9.60 -5.83 12.17
N MET A 44 9.43 -4.55 12.52
CA MET A 44 9.78 -3.43 11.66
C MET A 44 11.24 -3.48 11.21
N ARG A 45 12.17 -3.67 12.15
CA ARG A 45 13.60 -3.80 11.81
C ARG A 45 13.89 -5.05 10.96
N LYS A 46 13.27 -6.19 11.30
CA LYS A 46 13.43 -7.44 10.53
C LYS A 46 12.99 -7.25 9.09
N THR A 47 11.84 -6.61 8.87
CA THR A 47 11.28 -6.37 7.53
C THR A 47 12.15 -5.40 6.72
N VAL A 48 12.68 -4.33 7.34
CA VAL A 48 13.63 -3.42 6.68
C VAL A 48 14.90 -4.16 6.23
N ARG A 49 15.46 -5.02 7.06
CA ARG A 49 16.63 -5.84 6.71
C ARG A 49 16.34 -6.81 5.57
N LEU A 50 15.18 -7.45 5.60
CA LEU A 50 14.74 -8.35 4.55
C LEU A 50 14.58 -7.60 3.22
N ALA A 51 13.96 -6.42 3.23
CA ALA A 51 13.85 -5.57 2.04
C ALA A 51 15.22 -5.14 1.49
N LYS A 52 16.16 -4.75 2.37
CA LYS A 52 17.55 -4.44 1.98
C LYS A 52 18.23 -5.63 1.31
N GLN A 53 18.10 -6.83 1.89
CA GLN A 53 18.69 -8.06 1.37
C GLN A 53 18.22 -8.38 -0.07
N HIS A 54 16.95 -8.08 -0.36
CA HIS A 54 16.34 -8.33 -1.67
C HIS A 54 16.31 -7.10 -2.59
N HIS A 55 16.98 -6.01 -2.22
CA HIS A 55 17.02 -4.75 -2.98
C HIS A 55 15.62 -4.15 -3.24
N VAL A 56 14.66 -4.39 -2.34
CA VAL A 56 13.29 -3.88 -2.39
C VAL A 56 13.25 -2.49 -1.77
N LYS A 57 12.58 -1.55 -2.42
CA LYS A 57 12.38 -0.20 -1.90
C LYS A 57 11.40 -0.22 -0.74
N VAL A 58 11.64 0.60 0.28
CA VAL A 58 10.80 0.63 1.49
C VAL A 58 10.00 1.92 1.57
N GLY A 59 8.67 1.79 1.67
CA GLY A 59 7.75 2.86 2.03
C GLY A 59 7.18 2.65 3.42
N ALA A 60 6.69 3.72 4.02
CA ALA A 60 5.98 3.68 5.29
C ALA A 60 4.50 3.36 5.08
N HIS A 61 3.96 2.48 5.93
CA HIS A 61 2.56 2.05 5.89
C HIS A 61 1.83 2.41 7.20
N PRO A 62 1.65 3.73 7.48
CA PRO A 62 1.01 4.20 8.71
C PRO A 62 -0.50 3.98 8.68
N SER A 63 -1.10 3.80 9.84
CA SER A 63 -2.51 3.54 10.02
C SER A 63 -3.11 4.34 11.18
N LEU A 64 -4.41 4.21 11.38
CA LEU A 64 -5.07 4.57 12.62
C LEU A 64 -4.60 3.64 13.76
N PRO A 65 -4.61 4.09 15.03
CA PRO A 65 -4.17 3.30 16.17
C PRO A 65 -5.19 2.22 16.56
N ASP A 66 -5.30 1.20 15.72
CA ASP A 66 -6.32 0.15 15.79
C ASP A 66 -5.71 -1.25 15.59
N LEU A 67 -4.85 -1.67 16.51
CA LEU A 67 -4.21 -2.98 16.45
C LEU A 67 -5.22 -4.14 16.42
N GLN A 68 -6.29 -4.06 17.21
CA GLN A 68 -7.32 -5.11 17.27
C GLN A 68 -8.18 -5.20 16.00
N GLY A 69 -8.43 -4.08 15.34
CA GLY A 69 -9.19 -4.00 14.09
C GLY A 69 -8.30 -4.01 12.85
N PHE A 70 -7.00 -4.20 13.03
CA PHE A 70 -6.02 -4.20 11.95
C PHE A 70 -6.07 -2.89 11.12
N GLY A 71 -6.32 -1.75 11.78
CA GLY A 71 -6.46 -0.46 11.10
C GLY A 71 -7.66 -0.35 10.15
N ARG A 72 -8.59 -1.31 10.19
CA ARG A 72 -9.76 -1.38 9.28
C ARG A 72 -11.05 -0.83 9.91
N ARG A 73 -10.95 -0.11 11.04
CA ARG A 73 -12.06 0.62 11.66
C ARG A 73 -11.78 2.11 11.59
N GLU A 74 -12.76 2.88 11.10
CA GLU A 74 -12.62 4.34 11.01
C GLU A 74 -12.59 4.98 12.41
N MET A 75 -11.73 5.96 12.57
CA MET A 75 -11.61 6.78 13.78
C MET A 75 -11.71 8.24 13.42
N LYS A 76 -12.46 9.00 14.21
CA LYS A 76 -12.57 10.47 14.08
C LYS A 76 -11.39 11.11 14.80
N MET A 77 -10.53 11.77 14.05
CA MET A 77 -9.41 12.57 14.56
C MET A 77 -9.44 13.95 13.89
N SER A 78 -8.93 14.96 14.58
CA SER A 78 -8.67 16.25 13.95
C SER A 78 -7.51 16.12 12.95
N ARG A 79 -7.39 17.09 12.03
CA ARG A 79 -6.30 17.10 11.04
C ARG A 79 -4.92 17.06 11.70
N ASP A 80 -4.74 17.84 12.75
CA ASP A 80 -3.48 17.94 13.49
C ASP A 80 -3.14 16.63 14.22
N GLU A 81 -4.12 16.05 14.93
CA GLU A 81 -3.95 14.74 15.58
C GLU A 81 -3.59 13.65 14.58
N LEU A 82 -4.24 13.64 13.41
CA LEU A 82 -3.98 12.64 12.39
C LEU A 82 -2.59 12.83 11.76
N ALA A 83 -2.19 14.07 11.48
CA ALA A 83 -0.83 14.37 10.99
C ALA A 83 0.22 13.91 12.01
N ASN A 84 0.04 14.23 13.30
CA ASN A 84 0.94 13.82 14.37
C ASN A 84 0.99 12.28 14.52
N CYS A 85 -0.15 11.62 14.39
CA CYS A 85 -0.25 10.16 14.40
C CYS A 85 0.59 9.53 13.27
N ILE A 86 0.54 10.10 12.07
CA ILE A 86 1.30 9.61 10.91
C ILE A 86 2.79 9.95 11.08
N ILE A 87 3.15 11.15 11.51
CA ILE A 87 4.53 11.56 11.75
C ILE A 87 5.20 10.61 12.76
N TYR A 88 4.52 10.28 13.85
CA TYR A 88 5.02 9.35 14.86
C TYR A 88 5.40 8.01 14.26
N GLN A 89 4.52 7.43 13.46
CA GLN A 89 4.69 6.13 12.83
C GLN A 89 5.81 6.13 11.78
N VAL A 90 5.79 7.11 10.88
CA VAL A 90 6.81 7.25 9.82
C VAL A 90 8.17 7.57 10.43
N GLY A 91 8.21 8.38 11.48
CA GLY A 91 9.43 8.68 12.25
C GLY A 91 10.05 7.46 12.88
N ALA A 92 9.23 6.57 13.47
CA ALA A 92 9.70 5.30 14.02
C ALA A 92 10.33 4.41 12.93
N LEU A 93 9.67 4.23 11.78
CA LEU A 93 10.24 3.48 10.66
C LEU A 93 11.52 4.13 10.14
N LYS A 94 11.54 5.47 10.01
CA LYS A 94 12.70 6.20 9.51
C LYS A 94 13.95 5.96 10.36
N GLY A 95 13.81 5.86 11.68
CA GLY A 95 14.92 5.50 12.56
C GLY A 95 15.52 4.12 12.24
N PHE A 96 14.70 3.13 11.92
CA PHE A 96 15.18 1.81 11.48
C PHE A 96 15.76 1.84 10.06
N LEU A 97 15.20 2.63 9.16
CA LEU A 97 15.76 2.82 7.82
C LEU A 97 17.15 3.43 7.88
N GLU A 98 17.36 4.45 8.70
CA GLU A 98 18.66 5.07 8.92
C GLU A 98 19.66 4.09 9.56
N ALA A 99 19.24 3.30 10.54
CA ALA A 99 20.07 2.28 11.18
C ALA A 99 20.52 1.15 10.23
N GLU A 100 19.80 0.93 9.13
CA GLU A 100 20.11 -0.09 8.12
C GLU A 100 20.58 0.53 6.78
N ASP A 101 20.81 1.85 6.71
CA ASP A 101 21.23 2.58 5.51
C ASP A 101 20.28 2.33 4.32
N VAL A 102 18.98 2.49 4.56
CA VAL A 102 17.91 2.37 3.58
C VAL A 102 17.17 3.68 3.47
N ALA A 103 16.84 4.13 2.26
CA ALA A 103 16.08 5.35 2.05
C ALA A 103 14.56 5.09 2.18
N LEU A 104 13.83 6.07 2.75
CA LEU A 104 12.37 6.11 2.69
C LEU A 104 11.93 6.44 1.27
N ASN A 105 11.15 5.55 0.64
CA ASN A 105 10.73 5.70 -0.75
C ASN A 105 9.40 6.45 -0.91
N HIS A 106 8.42 6.21 -0.04
CA HIS A 106 7.08 6.81 -0.10
C HIS A 106 6.31 6.60 1.21
N ILE A 107 5.14 7.23 1.32
CA ILE A 107 4.13 6.93 2.33
C ILE A 107 2.88 6.40 1.63
N LYS A 108 2.37 5.27 2.07
CA LYS A 108 1.08 4.67 1.69
C LYS A 108 0.27 4.44 2.96
N PRO A 109 -0.85 5.15 3.19
CA PRO A 109 -1.73 4.86 4.32
C PRO A 109 -2.30 3.45 4.25
N HIS A 110 -2.53 2.83 5.43
CA HIS A 110 -3.15 1.51 5.53
C HIS A 110 -4.65 1.57 5.77
N GLY A 111 -5.38 0.60 5.25
CA GLY A 111 -6.72 0.23 5.65
C GLY A 111 -7.75 1.38 5.63
N SER A 112 -8.45 1.61 6.75
CA SER A 112 -9.45 2.67 6.84
C SER A 112 -8.87 4.07 6.60
N LEU A 113 -7.62 4.34 7.01
CA LEU A 113 -6.99 5.62 6.75
C LEU A 113 -6.84 5.89 5.25
N TYR A 114 -6.48 4.87 4.46
CA TYR A 114 -6.42 4.96 3.01
C TYR A 114 -7.81 5.27 2.41
N GLY A 115 -8.84 4.51 2.79
CA GLY A 115 -10.21 4.74 2.33
C GLY A 115 -10.78 6.09 2.75
N MET A 116 -10.50 6.56 3.96
CA MET A 116 -10.90 7.90 4.42
C MET A 116 -10.24 9.00 3.60
N ALA A 117 -8.93 8.86 3.32
CA ALA A 117 -8.19 9.83 2.52
C ALA A 117 -8.65 9.87 1.06
N ALA A 118 -9.12 8.76 0.50
CA ALA A 118 -9.70 8.73 -0.84
C ALA A 118 -10.99 9.57 -0.96
N ARG A 119 -11.76 9.71 0.14
CA ARG A 119 -13.06 10.38 0.18
C ARG A 119 -13.04 11.77 0.81
N SER A 120 -12.03 12.08 1.62
CA SER A 120 -11.97 13.30 2.43
C SER A 120 -10.72 14.11 2.14
N ASP A 121 -10.91 15.33 1.67
CA ASP A 121 -9.84 16.30 1.48
C ASP A 121 -9.10 16.63 2.79
N ALA A 122 -9.82 16.77 3.90
CA ALA A 122 -9.24 17.05 5.22
C ALA A 122 -8.28 15.94 5.67
N VAL A 123 -8.65 14.66 5.45
CA VAL A 123 -7.78 13.51 5.77
C VAL A 123 -6.59 13.47 4.81
N ALA A 124 -6.81 13.69 3.52
CA ALA A 124 -5.73 13.75 2.54
C ALA A 124 -4.74 14.89 2.85
N HIS A 125 -5.24 16.06 3.31
CA HIS A 125 -4.39 17.16 3.76
C HIS A 125 -3.56 16.80 5.01
N ALA A 126 -4.12 16.06 5.98
CA ALA A 126 -3.36 15.60 7.15
C ALA A 126 -2.20 14.67 6.76
N ILE A 127 -2.42 13.82 5.75
CA ILE A 127 -1.36 12.96 5.20
C ILE A 127 -0.27 13.81 4.51
N CYS A 128 -0.66 14.86 3.77
CA CYS A 128 0.30 15.78 3.17
C CYS A 128 1.12 16.51 4.24
N ASP A 129 0.49 16.97 5.33
CA ASP A 129 1.19 17.64 6.43
C ASP A 129 2.28 16.73 7.03
N ALA A 130 2.01 15.45 7.17
CA ALA A 130 3.01 14.48 7.59
C ALA A 130 4.08 14.24 6.51
N ALA A 131 3.70 14.14 5.23
CA ALA A 131 4.63 13.92 4.13
C ALA A 131 5.58 15.10 3.92
N ASP A 132 5.16 16.33 4.21
CA ASP A 132 6.00 17.54 4.16
C ASP A 132 7.21 17.43 5.11
N VAL A 133 7.05 16.77 6.27
CA VAL A 133 8.13 16.54 7.23
C VAL A 133 9.20 15.63 6.63
N PHE A 134 8.79 14.62 5.88
CA PHE A 134 9.70 13.58 5.35
C PHE A 134 10.12 13.84 3.90
N LYS A 135 9.50 14.82 3.22
CA LYS A 135 9.76 15.20 1.81
C LYS A 135 9.72 13.98 0.87
N THR A 136 8.70 13.16 1.04
CA THR A 136 8.58 11.86 0.36
C THR A 136 7.33 11.77 -0.52
N PRO A 137 7.36 11.00 -1.62
CA PRO A 137 6.20 10.74 -2.45
C PRO A 137 5.03 10.12 -1.67
N LEU A 138 3.82 10.33 -2.17
CA LEU A 138 2.59 9.74 -1.66
C LEU A 138 2.00 8.75 -2.65
N MET A 139 1.57 7.58 -2.17
CA MET A 139 0.90 6.56 -2.98
C MET A 139 -0.61 6.61 -2.73
N GLY A 140 -1.40 6.46 -3.81
CA GLY A 140 -2.85 6.49 -3.72
C GLY A 140 -3.54 6.20 -5.05
N MET A 141 -4.87 6.22 -5.07
CA MET A 141 -5.68 5.95 -6.25
C MET A 141 -5.95 7.22 -7.05
N ILE A 142 -5.95 7.11 -8.38
CA ILE A 142 -6.38 8.20 -9.27
C ILE A 142 -7.89 8.48 -9.12
N GLY A 143 -8.30 9.70 -9.48
CA GLY A 143 -9.70 10.11 -9.45
C GLY A 143 -10.28 10.31 -8.05
N THR A 144 -9.46 10.18 -7.00
CA THR A 144 -9.85 10.35 -5.61
C THR A 144 -9.20 11.59 -4.98
N GLN A 145 -9.53 11.90 -3.71
CA GLN A 145 -8.86 12.98 -2.97
C GLN A 145 -7.36 12.72 -2.76
N HIS A 146 -6.89 11.48 -2.85
CA HIS A 146 -5.46 11.18 -2.91
C HIS A 146 -4.78 11.96 -4.04
N GLU A 147 -5.22 11.77 -5.28
CA GLU A 147 -4.59 12.43 -6.42
C GLU A 147 -4.81 13.93 -6.39
N ILE A 148 -6.05 14.37 -6.14
CA ILE A 148 -6.43 15.78 -6.17
C ILE A 148 -5.60 16.58 -5.16
N VAL A 149 -5.62 16.17 -3.90
CA VAL A 149 -4.97 16.91 -2.80
C VAL A 149 -3.45 16.75 -2.84
N TYR A 150 -2.94 15.53 -3.06
CA TYR A 150 -1.50 15.29 -3.04
C TYR A 150 -0.80 16.09 -4.14
N ARG A 151 -1.36 16.12 -5.37
CA ARG A 151 -0.83 16.93 -6.45
C ARG A 151 -0.97 18.42 -6.21
N ALA A 152 -2.11 18.89 -5.70
CA ALA A 152 -2.32 20.30 -5.39
C ALA A 152 -1.35 20.81 -4.32
N ARG A 153 -0.93 19.93 -3.39
CA ARG A 153 0.09 20.21 -2.37
C ARG A 153 1.53 20.08 -2.89
N GLY A 154 1.73 19.71 -4.15
CA GLY A 154 3.06 19.59 -4.79
C GLY A 154 3.79 18.28 -4.49
N HIS A 155 3.14 17.27 -3.90
CA HIS A 155 3.75 15.97 -3.67
C HIS A 155 3.87 15.16 -4.96
N ALA A 156 4.98 14.44 -5.12
CA ALA A 156 5.08 13.40 -6.14
C ALA A 156 4.06 12.31 -5.83
N PHE A 157 3.21 11.99 -6.82
CA PHE A 157 2.11 11.06 -6.67
C PHE A 157 2.38 9.75 -7.42
N ILE A 158 2.30 8.64 -6.72
CA ILE A 158 2.42 7.28 -7.26
C ILE A 158 1.03 6.68 -7.34
N ALA A 159 0.53 6.47 -8.56
CA ALA A 159 -0.79 5.88 -8.77
C ALA A 159 -0.75 4.38 -8.48
N GLU A 160 -1.57 3.95 -7.54
CA GLU A 160 -1.70 2.56 -7.13
C GLU A 160 -2.92 1.90 -7.76
N TYR A 161 -2.74 0.65 -8.19
CA TYR A 161 -3.80 -0.21 -8.69
C TYR A 161 -3.86 -1.51 -7.89
N TYR A 162 -5.06 -1.93 -7.53
CA TYR A 162 -5.36 -3.15 -6.80
C TYR A 162 -5.93 -4.19 -7.77
N ALA A 163 -5.13 -5.18 -8.15
CA ALA A 163 -5.55 -6.18 -9.11
C ALA A 163 -6.29 -7.36 -8.47
N ASP A 164 -6.07 -7.57 -7.17
CA ASP A 164 -6.64 -8.64 -6.35
C ASP A 164 -7.90 -8.23 -5.57
N LEU A 165 -8.34 -6.98 -5.71
CA LEU A 165 -9.58 -6.47 -5.13
C LEU A 165 -10.58 -6.05 -6.21
N ASP A 166 -11.83 -5.88 -5.78
CA ASP A 166 -12.91 -5.45 -6.65
C ASP A 166 -13.14 -3.94 -6.58
N TYR A 167 -13.66 -3.39 -7.66
CA TYR A 167 -14.01 -1.98 -7.80
C TYR A 167 -15.52 -1.81 -8.00
N ASP A 168 -16.09 -0.76 -7.44
CA ASP A 168 -17.45 -0.33 -7.77
C ASP A 168 -17.46 0.47 -9.08
N ASP A 169 -18.66 0.79 -9.59
CA ASP A 169 -18.87 1.48 -10.87
C ASP A 169 -18.33 2.92 -10.89
N ASP A 170 -18.17 3.53 -9.74
CA ASP A 170 -17.59 4.87 -9.58
C ASP A 170 -16.06 4.87 -9.43
N GLY A 171 -15.43 3.68 -9.44
CA GLY A 171 -13.99 3.51 -9.27
C GLY A 171 -13.55 3.42 -7.81
N SER A 172 -14.47 3.40 -6.87
CA SER A 172 -14.14 3.16 -5.47
C SER A 172 -13.73 1.70 -5.24
N LEU A 173 -12.74 1.51 -4.36
CA LEU A 173 -12.25 0.19 -4.00
C LEU A 173 -13.18 -0.46 -2.98
N ILE A 174 -13.57 -1.71 -3.23
CA ILE A 174 -14.36 -2.51 -2.29
C ILE A 174 -13.40 -3.20 -1.33
N ILE A 175 -13.28 -2.62 -0.12
CA ILE A 175 -12.41 -3.14 0.93
C ILE A 175 -13.21 -4.10 1.81
N THR A 176 -12.80 -5.35 1.84
CA THR A 176 -13.37 -6.38 2.73
C THR A 176 -12.52 -6.55 3.98
N ARG A 177 -13.14 -6.97 5.08
CA ARG A 177 -12.43 -7.19 6.35
C ARG A 177 -11.50 -8.41 6.30
N GLU A 178 -11.92 -9.43 5.57
CA GLU A 178 -11.16 -10.66 5.35
C GLU A 178 -11.02 -10.89 3.85
N HIS A 179 -9.83 -11.23 3.41
CA HIS A 179 -9.55 -11.54 2.02
C HIS A 179 -9.80 -13.03 1.76
N LYS A 180 -10.31 -13.34 0.57
CA LYS A 180 -10.45 -14.70 0.04
C LYS A 180 -9.35 -14.96 -0.97
N ALA A 181 -9.06 -16.24 -1.20
CA ALA A 181 -8.18 -16.63 -2.30
C ALA A 181 -8.78 -16.16 -3.63
N VAL A 182 -7.92 -15.64 -4.51
CA VAL A 182 -8.26 -15.14 -5.84
C VAL A 182 -7.56 -15.97 -6.91
N ASP A 183 -8.09 -16.00 -8.13
CA ASP A 183 -7.43 -16.67 -9.25
C ASP A 183 -6.19 -15.88 -9.70
N PRO A 184 -4.97 -16.41 -9.57
CA PRO A 184 -3.75 -15.71 -9.96
C PRO A 184 -3.71 -15.36 -11.45
N ALA A 185 -4.30 -16.18 -12.33
CA ALA A 185 -4.36 -15.92 -13.77
C ALA A 185 -5.29 -14.74 -14.10
N GLU A 186 -6.42 -14.65 -13.40
CA GLU A 186 -7.33 -13.51 -13.52
C GLU A 186 -6.66 -12.22 -13.03
N VAL A 187 -5.99 -12.25 -11.87
CA VAL A 187 -5.26 -11.09 -11.34
C VAL A 187 -4.18 -10.63 -12.33
N ALA A 188 -3.39 -11.54 -12.88
CA ALA A 188 -2.39 -11.22 -13.91
C ALA A 188 -3.02 -10.57 -15.15
N SER A 189 -4.16 -11.08 -15.61
CA SER A 189 -4.92 -10.52 -16.75
C SER A 189 -5.42 -9.10 -16.45
N ARG A 190 -5.97 -8.86 -15.24
CA ARG A 190 -6.39 -7.53 -14.78
C ARG A 190 -5.20 -6.56 -14.75
N CYS A 191 -4.01 -6.99 -14.30
CA CYS A 191 -2.79 -6.18 -14.32
C CYS A 191 -2.40 -5.76 -15.75
N LEU A 192 -2.36 -6.71 -16.68
CA LEU A 192 -2.01 -6.44 -18.06
C LEU A 192 -3.00 -5.46 -18.72
N ARG A 193 -4.29 -5.62 -18.45
CA ARG A 193 -5.33 -4.72 -18.93
C ARG A 193 -5.18 -3.30 -18.34
N ALA A 194 -4.98 -3.19 -17.04
CA ALA A 194 -4.78 -1.90 -16.39
C ALA A 194 -3.58 -1.12 -16.98
N ILE A 195 -2.49 -1.82 -17.30
CA ILE A 195 -1.29 -1.21 -17.90
C ILE A 195 -1.50 -0.88 -19.39
N ALA A 196 -2.22 -1.73 -20.15
CA ALA A 196 -2.39 -1.56 -21.59
C ALA A 196 -3.47 -0.53 -21.95
N GLU A 197 -4.57 -0.56 -21.21
CA GLU A 197 -5.79 0.19 -21.53
C GLU A 197 -6.08 1.32 -20.52
N GLY A 198 -5.41 1.34 -19.36
CA GLY A 198 -5.73 2.27 -18.28
C GLY A 198 -7.11 2.01 -17.67
N LYS A 199 -7.58 0.77 -17.66
CA LYS A 199 -8.93 0.39 -17.22
C LYS A 199 -8.94 -0.91 -16.45
N THR A 200 -9.91 -1.03 -15.54
CA THR A 200 -10.29 -2.30 -14.90
C THR A 200 -11.80 -2.53 -15.05
N ARG A 201 -12.28 -3.70 -14.64
CA ARG A 201 -13.73 -4.01 -14.59
C ARG A 201 -14.24 -3.82 -13.17
N SER A 202 -15.40 -3.15 -13.05
CA SER A 202 -16.18 -3.12 -11.81
C SER A 202 -16.89 -4.45 -11.59
N ILE A 203 -17.48 -4.62 -10.40
CA ILE A 203 -18.35 -5.78 -10.06
C ILE A 203 -19.56 -5.91 -10.98
N HIS A 204 -20.01 -4.82 -11.62
CA HIS A 204 -21.07 -4.80 -12.60
C HIS A 204 -20.56 -4.83 -14.04
N SER A 205 -19.30 -5.24 -14.25
CA SER A 205 -18.65 -5.38 -15.56
C SER A 205 -18.52 -4.07 -16.36
N ARG A 206 -18.55 -2.92 -15.70
CA ARG A 206 -18.28 -1.61 -16.33
C ARG A 206 -16.79 -1.34 -16.37
N ASP A 207 -16.36 -0.62 -17.39
CA ASP A 207 -14.98 -0.14 -17.48
C ASP A 207 -14.79 1.07 -16.56
N VAL A 208 -13.83 0.94 -15.65
CA VAL A 208 -13.43 1.99 -14.69
C VAL A 208 -11.99 2.41 -15.02
N PRO A 209 -11.70 3.71 -15.12
CA PRO A 209 -10.35 4.19 -15.38
C PRO A 209 -9.43 3.92 -14.17
N VAL A 210 -8.23 3.40 -14.47
CA VAL A 210 -7.18 3.18 -13.46
C VAL A 210 -5.82 3.56 -14.02
N ARG A 211 -4.84 3.81 -13.13
CA ARG A 211 -3.43 3.96 -13.49
C ARG A 211 -2.58 3.12 -12.55
N ALA A 212 -1.68 2.34 -13.13
CA ALA A 212 -0.84 1.39 -12.41
C ALA A 212 0.65 1.81 -12.49
N ASP A 213 1.03 2.85 -11.76
CA ASP A 213 2.45 3.15 -11.50
C ASP A 213 3.04 2.07 -10.57
N SER A 214 2.20 1.57 -9.65
CA SER A 214 2.46 0.43 -8.77
C SER A 214 1.22 -0.46 -8.65
N ILE A 215 1.40 -1.77 -8.69
CA ILE A 215 0.34 -2.77 -8.49
C ILE A 215 0.47 -3.33 -7.09
N CYS A 216 -0.60 -3.25 -6.30
CA CYS A 216 -0.65 -3.83 -4.96
C CYS A 216 -1.01 -5.31 -5.01
N VAL A 217 -0.33 -6.09 -4.17
CA VAL A 217 -0.68 -7.48 -3.81
C VAL A 217 -0.76 -7.55 -2.29
N HIS A 218 -1.85 -8.08 -1.75
CA HIS A 218 -2.07 -8.16 -0.32
C HIS A 218 -1.43 -9.41 0.28
N SER A 219 -0.60 -9.24 1.32
CA SER A 219 0.08 -10.33 2.03
C SER A 219 -0.87 -11.20 2.86
N ASP A 220 -2.01 -10.66 3.27
CA ASP A 220 -3.05 -11.34 4.04
C ASP A 220 -4.08 -12.10 3.17
N THR A 221 -3.90 -12.11 1.84
CA THR A 221 -4.65 -12.99 0.93
C THR A 221 -4.15 -14.43 1.07
N PRO A 222 -5.02 -15.46 1.22
CA PRO A 222 -4.59 -16.83 1.49
C PRO A 222 -3.58 -17.42 0.48
N ASN A 223 -3.64 -16.99 -0.78
CA ASN A 223 -2.72 -17.39 -1.85
C ASN A 223 -1.88 -16.23 -2.41
N ALA A 224 -1.44 -15.33 -1.53
CA ALA A 224 -0.68 -14.13 -1.88
C ALA A 224 0.59 -14.42 -2.69
N VAL A 225 1.30 -15.51 -2.36
CA VAL A 225 2.55 -15.88 -3.04
C VAL A 225 2.31 -16.27 -4.51
N GLU A 226 1.26 -17.05 -4.78
CA GLU A 226 0.86 -17.44 -6.13
C GLU A 226 0.43 -16.22 -6.94
N VAL A 227 -0.33 -15.31 -6.34
CA VAL A 227 -0.76 -14.05 -6.94
C VAL A 227 0.45 -13.17 -7.27
N ALA A 228 1.34 -12.94 -6.32
CA ALA A 228 2.54 -12.12 -6.51
C ALA A 228 3.44 -12.68 -7.63
N ARG A 229 3.58 -14.00 -7.71
CA ARG A 229 4.33 -14.69 -8.76
C ARG A 229 3.69 -14.49 -10.13
N ALA A 230 2.37 -14.69 -10.25
CA ALA A 230 1.65 -14.50 -11.50
C ALA A 230 1.73 -13.06 -12.01
N VAL A 231 1.57 -12.07 -11.13
CA VAL A 231 1.74 -10.65 -11.46
C VAL A 231 3.16 -10.35 -11.92
N ARG A 232 4.18 -10.82 -11.19
CA ARG A 232 5.59 -10.62 -11.58
C ARG A 232 5.90 -11.22 -12.95
N ASP A 233 5.47 -12.45 -13.20
CA ASP A 233 5.73 -13.15 -14.45
C ASP A 233 5.03 -12.45 -15.63
N ALA A 234 3.79 -12.00 -15.45
CA ALA A 234 3.06 -11.20 -16.45
C ALA A 234 3.79 -9.89 -16.79
N LEU A 235 4.28 -9.16 -15.78
CA LEU A 235 5.04 -7.92 -15.99
C LEU A 235 6.40 -8.15 -16.66
N THR A 236 7.04 -9.29 -16.41
CA THR A 236 8.33 -9.66 -16.99
C THR A 236 8.19 -10.06 -18.47
N SER A 237 7.19 -10.88 -18.78
CA SER A 237 6.91 -11.33 -20.17
C SER A 237 6.56 -10.18 -21.12
N ARG A 238 5.97 -9.09 -20.60
CA ARG A 238 5.66 -7.90 -21.41
C ARG A 238 6.90 -7.08 -21.79
N ARG A 239 8.04 -7.32 -21.16
CA ARG A 239 9.31 -6.58 -21.42
C ARG A 239 10.15 -7.21 -22.55
N GLN A 240 9.80 -8.41 -22.97
CA GLN A 240 10.40 -9.11 -24.10
C GLN A 240 9.59 -8.85 -25.37
#